data_b7e70d515744afd47f24b3ae2b67b8c3
#
_entry.id   b7e70d515744afd47f24b3ae2b67b8c3
#
_cell.length_a   1.000
_cell.length_b   1.000
_cell.length_c   1.000
_cell.angle_alpha   90.00
_cell.angle_beta   90.00
_cell.angle_gamma   90.00
#
_symmetry.space_group_name_H-M   'P 1'
#
loop_
_entity.id
_entity.type
_entity.pdbx_description
1 polymer ?
#
loop_
_entity_poly.entity_id
_entity_poly.type
_entity_poly.pdbx_seq_one_letter_code
_entity_poly.pdbx_strand_id
1 'polypeptide(L)'
;ASFHHILLAHHGSRCPRISDLSAPGTQESYDFTGYFDVRNNVYYNWSGRGQGSYGGKYAAFNLTNCYYKPGPATGTNNRSYRILSSDPTARAYINGNYVLGNTGVTADNWTEGVWGQFDSSLGTVPEAEKQAMKMADYQPYSKLTNHTAEQAYDRVLEYAGASLRRDVIDQ
;
A
#
# COMPACT_ATOMS: atom_id res chain seq x y z
N ALA A 1 11.84 -3.90 7.17
CA ALA A 1 12.13 -3.85 5.72
C ALA A 1 11.61 -2.53 5.14
N SER A 2 12.25 -2.03 4.07
CA SER A 2 11.81 -0.84 3.33
C SER A 2 11.61 -1.18 1.87
N PHE A 3 10.45 -0.75 1.32
CA PHE A 3 10.07 -0.86 -0.08
C PHE A 3 9.76 0.54 -0.60
N HIS A 4 10.59 1.06 -1.49
CA HIS A 4 10.44 2.44 -1.96
C HIS A 4 10.87 2.61 -3.40
N HIS A 5 10.24 3.55 -4.09
CA HIS A 5 10.57 3.92 -5.47
C HIS A 5 10.58 2.72 -6.45
N ILE A 6 9.60 1.84 -6.28
CA ILE A 6 9.43 0.64 -7.10
C ILE A 6 8.20 0.81 -7.99
N LEU A 7 8.31 0.40 -9.25
CA LEU A 7 7.16 0.22 -10.13
C LEU A 7 6.60 -1.20 -9.93
N LEU A 8 5.38 -1.27 -9.46
CA LEU A 8 4.62 -2.50 -9.25
C LEU A 8 3.47 -2.53 -10.27
N ALA A 9 3.68 -3.21 -11.39
CA ALA A 9 2.76 -3.20 -12.52
C ALA A 9 2.19 -4.58 -12.86
N HIS A 10 0.95 -4.62 -13.36
CA HIS A 10 0.28 -5.80 -13.93
C HIS A 10 0.17 -7.01 -13.00
N HIS A 11 0.17 -6.83 -11.70
CA HIS A 11 0.10 -7.93 -10.74
C HIS A 11 -1.36 -8.28 -10.38
N GLY A 12 -1.56 -9.51 -9.96
CA GLY A 12 -2.89 -10.01 -9.59
C GLY A 12 -3.42 -9.44 -8.28
N SER A 13 -2.57 -9.40 -7.25
CA SER A 13 -2.87 -8.87 -5.92
C SER A 13 -1.62 -8.88 -5.03
N ARG A 14 -1.74 -8.36 -3.79
CA ARG A 14 -0.72 -8.50 -2.74
C ARG A 14 0.61 -7.82 -3.07
N CYS A 15 0.56 -6.58 -3.44
CA CYS A 15 1.73 -5.79 -3.82
C CYS A 15 1.99 -4.60 -2.87
N PRO A 16 2.86 -4.78 -1.89
CA PRO A 16 3.37 -6.05 -1.38
C PRO A 16 2.35 -6.76 -0.47
N ARG A 17 2.59 -8.02 -0.15
CA ARG A 17 1.98 -8.66 1.02
C ARG A 17 2.82 -8.31 2.24
N ILE A 18 2.19 -7.69 3.23
CA ILE A 18 2.79 -7.33 4.51
C ILE A 18 2.29 -8.33 5.54
N SER A 19 3.19 -8.97 6.27
CA SER A 19 2.82 -9.90 7.34
C SER A 19 4.02 -10.17 8.21
N ASP A 20 3.84 -10.17 9.52
CA ASP A 20 4.79 -10.80 10.43
C ASP A 20 4.29 -12.22 10.74
N LEU A 21 4.95 -13.20 10.14
CA LEU A 21 4.65 -14.62 10.36
C LEU A 21 5.49 -15.22 11.48
N SER A 22 6.43 -14.48 12.04
CA SER A 22 7.35 -14.98 13.05
C SER A 22 6.78 -14.95 14.46
N ALA A 23 5.59 -14.43 14.65
CA ALA A 23 4.93 -14.38 15.94
C ALA A 23 4.12 -15.67 16.19
N PRO A 24 4.68 -16.68 16.86
CA PRO A 24 3.93 -17.80 17.36
C PRO A 24 3.26 -17.38 18.66
N GLY A 25 1.96 -17.41 18.74
CA GLY A 25 1.31 -17.17 20.01
C GLY A 25 -0.04 -16.48 19.90
N THR A 26 -0.59 -16.16 21.04
CA THR A 26 -1.85 -15.46 21.17
C THR A 26 -1.65 -13.96 20.94
N GLN A 27 -2.69 -13.27 20.54
CA GLN A 27 -2.70 -11.82 20.22
C GLN A 27 -2.10 -10.94 21.35
N GLU A 28 -2.05 -11.43 22.57
CA GLU A 28 -1.53 -10.74 23.75
C GLU A 28 0.00 -10.64 23.81
N SER A 29 0.71 -11.44 23.00
CA SER A 29 2.18 -11.53 23.04
C SER A 29 2.89 -10.88 21.84
N TYR A 30 2.18 -10.12 21.01
CA TYR A 30 2.79 -9.50 19.83
C TYR A 30 3.54 -8.21 20.17
N ASP A 31 4.82 -8.24 19.99
CA ASP A 31 5.73 -7.11 20.16
C ASP A 31 5.93 -6.31 18.85
N PHE A 32 5.05 -6.48 17.86
CA PHE A 32 5.16 -5.79 16.56
C PHE A 32 6.61 -5.58 16.10
N THR A 33 7.41 -6.64 16.19
CA THR A 33 8.85 -6.58 15.87
C THR A 33 9.12 -6.45 14.37
N GLY A 34 8.13 -6.81 13.56
CA GLY A 34 8.19 -6.67 12.11
C GLY A 34 7.73 -5.30 11.64
N TYR A 35 8.67 -4.38 11.46
CA TYR A 35 8.37 -3.06 10.91
C TYR A 35 8.64 -2.99 9.41
N PHE A 36 7.69 -2.42 8.68
CA PHE A 36 7.78 -2.25 7.23
C PHE A 36 7.55 -0.79 6.86
N ASP A 37 8.38 -0.28 5.97
CA ASP A 37 8.27 1.06 5.42
C ASP A 37 7.96 0.95 3.92
N VAL A 38 6.71 1.17 3.54
CA VAL A 38 6.21 1.10 2.18
C VAL A 38 5.87 2.52 1.74
N ARG A 39 6.72 3.12 0.91
CA ARG A 39 6.54 4.51 0.51
C ARG A 39 7.03 4.80 -0.90
N ASN A 40 6.49 5.85 -1.48
CA ASN A 40 6.93 6.36 -2.78
C ASN A 40 6.97 5.29 -3.89
N ASN A 41 6.08 4.29 -3.82
CA ASN A 41 5.94 3.29 -4.87
C ASN A 41 4.85 3.69 -5.86
N VAL A 42 4.96 3.18 -7.07
CA VAL A 42 3.94 3.32 -8.11
C VAL A 42 3.27 1.98 -8.34
N TYR A 43 1.97 1.97 -8.20
CA TYR A 43 1.11 0.80 -8.50
C TYR A 43 0.38 1.07 -9.80
N TYR A 44 0.57 0.22 -10.78
CA TYR A 44 -0.08 0.38 -12.07
C TYR A 44 -0.83 -0.89 -12.48
N ASN A 45 -2.07 -0.71 -12.93
CA ASN A 45 -2.85 -1.73 -13.63
C ASN A 45 -2.93 -3.08 -12.89
N TRP A 46 -3.20 -3.04 -11.57
CA TRP A 46 -3.44 -4.27 -10.81
C TRP A 46 -4.76 -4.91 -11.23
N SER A 47 -4.88 -6.22 -11.02
CA SER A 47 -6.07 -6.97 -11.39
C SER A 47 -7.34 -6.46 -10.69
N GLY A 48 -8.45 -6.43 -11.40
CA GLY A 48 -9.79 -6.12 -10.85
C GLY A 48 -10.28 -7.09 -9.76
N ARG A 49 -9.54 -8.14 -9.46
CA ARG A 49 -9.76 -9.03 -8.30
C ARG A 49 -8.84 -8.72 -7.13
N GLY A 50 -7.89 -7.81 -7.32
CA GLY A 50 -6.86 -7.47 -6.36
C GLY A 50 -7.11 -6.14 -5.66
N GLN A 51 -6.08 -5.68 -5.07
CA GLN A 51 -5.90 -4.40 -4.40
C GLN A 51 -4.43 -4.02 -4.52
N GLY A 52 -4.05 -2.81 -4.12
CA GLY A 52 -2.66 -2.43 -4.01
C GLY A 52 -1.92 -3.34 -3.02
N SER A 53 -1.81 -2.90 -1.78
CA SER A 53 -1.17 -3.67 -0.71
C SER A 53 -2.15 -4.63 -0.02
N TYR A 54 -1.61 -5.63 0.68
CA TYR A 54 -2.40 -6.67 1.35
C TYR A 54 -1.74 -7.15 2.63
N GLY A 55 -2.54 -7.45 3.64
CA GLY A 55 -2.08 -8.15 4.85
C GLY A 55 -2.02 -7.25 6.06
N GLY A 56 -0.86 -7.15 6.68
CA GLY A 56 -0.67 -6.41 7.92
C GLY A 56 -0.86 -7.22 9.19
N LYS A 57 -1.15 -8.53 9.09
CA LYS A 57 -1.35 -9.37 10.26
C LYS A 57 -0.14 -9.29 11.18
N TYR A 58 -0.38 -8.80 12.40
CA TYR A 58 0.62 -8.59 13.46
C TYR A 58 1.83 -7.75 13.04
N ALA A 59 1.67 -6.91 12.05
CA ALA A 59 2.74 -6.04 11.56
C ALA A 59 2.44 -4.57 11.84
N ALA A 60 3.50 -3.81 12.09
CA ALA A 60 3.46 -2.36 12.09
C ALA A 60 4.11 -1.84 10.81
N PHE A 61 3.48 -0.88 10.13
CA PHE A 61 4.02 -0.38 8.87
C PHE A 61 3.56 1.04 8.54
N ASN A 62 4.38 1.70 7.71
CA ASN A 62 3.97 2.89 6.97
C ASN A 62 3.50 2.48 5.56
N LEU A 63 2.45 3.11 5.08
CA LEU A 63 2.03 3.08 3.69
C LEU A 63 1.80 4.52 3.25
N THR A 64 2.82 5.15 2.68
CA THR A 64 2.81 6.60 2.50
C THR A 64 3.28 7.04 1.13
N ASN A 65 2.66 8.11 0.63
CA ASN A 65 3.10 8.80 -0.58
C ASN A 65 3.31 7.87 -1.79
N CYS A 66 2.47 6.84 -1.89
CA CYS A 66 2.44 5.95 -3.03
C CYS A 66 1.43 6.46 -4.08
N TYR A 67 1.73 6.22 -5.35
CA TYR A 67 0.87 6.60 -6.46
C TYR A 67 0.16 5.37 -7.02
N TYR A 68 -1.16 5.39 -7.02
CA TYR A 68 -2.02 4.32 -7.53
C TYR A 68 -2.66 4.76 -8.85
N LYS A 69 -2.29 4.09 -9.93
CA LYS A 69 -2.78 4.33 -11.28
C LYS A 69 -3.58 3.12 -11.77
N PRO A 70 -4.90 3.12 -11.65
CA PRO A 70 -5.74 2.09 -12.27
C PRO A 70 -5.49 2.00 -13.77
N GLY A 71 -5.57 0.79 -14.31
CA GLY A 71 -5.42 0.54 -15.73
C GLY A 71 -6.49 -0.43 -16.25
N PRO A 72 -6.39 -0.90 -17.50
CA PRO A 72 -7.42 -1.73 -18.11
C PRO A 72 -7.77 -3.00 -17.34
N ALA A 73 -6.80 -3.63 -16.65
CA ALA A 73 -7.03 -4.83 -15.85
C ALA A 73 -7.63 -4.53 -14.47
N THR A 74 -7.52 -3.31 -13.99
CA THR A 74 -8.04 -2.92 -12.67
C THR A 74 -9.56 -2.85 -12.64
N GLY A 75 -10.18 -2.54 -13.77
CA GLY A 75 -11.63 -2.37 -13.88
C GLY A 75 -12.12 -1.08 -13.22
N THR A 76 -13.44 -0.97 -13.05
CA THR A 76 -14.12 0.24 -12.57
C THR A 76 -14.88 0.05 -11.26
N ASN A 77 -14.72 -1.10 -10.60
CA ASN A 77 -15.37 -1.38 -9.32
C ASN A 77 -14.54 -0.77 -8.16
N ASN A 78 -15.00 -1.01 -6.92
CA ASN A 78 -14.35 -0.48 -5.71
C ASN A 78 -12.88 -0.92 -5.51
N ARG A 79 -12.40 -1.89 -6.25
CA ARG A 79 -11.00 -2.33 -6.22
C ARG A 79 -10.06 -1.36 -6.94
N SER A 80 -10.62 -0.49 -7.81
CA SER A 80 -9.85 0.53 -8.52
C SER A 80 -9.28 1.62 -7.61
N TYR A 81 -9.80 1.75 -6.39
CA TYR A 81 -9.31 2.72 -5.40
C TYR A 81 -8.91 2.11 -4.06
N ARG A 82 -8.94 0.78 -3.96
CA ARG A 82 -8.52 0.07 -2.75
C ARG A 82 -6.99 0.02 -2.67
N ILE A 83 -6.41 0.82 -1.78
CA ILE A 83 -4.96 0.87 -1.59
C ILE A 83 -4.45 -0.25 -0.68
N LEU A 84 -5.28 -0.71 0.26
CA LEU A 84 -4.92 -1.76 1.21
C LEU A 84 -6.12 -2.65 1.52
N SER A 85 -5.91 -3.96 1.52
CA SER A 85 -6.79 -4.90 2.23
C SER A 85 -6.07 -5.42 3.47
N SER A 86 -6.55 -5.03 4.65
CA SER A 86 -5.84 -5.17 5.90
C SER A 86 -6.43 -6.21 6.83
N ASP A 87 -5.55 -6.86 7.56
CA ASP A 87 -5.91 -7.62 8.76
C ASP A 87 -6.19 -6.64 9.91
N PRO A 88 -7.23 -6.86 10.75
CA PRO A 88 -7.59 -5.95 11.84
C PRO A 88 -6.52 -5.86 12.94
N THR A 89 -5.60 -6.81 13.01
CA THR A 89 -4.48 -6.78 13.97
C THR A 89 -3.33 -5.89 13.53
N ALA A 90 -3.39 -5.30 12.33
CA ALA A 90 -2.38 -4.38 11.83
C ALA A 90 -2.23 -3.13 12.70
N ARG A 91 -1.06 -2.52 12.64
CA ARG A 91 -0.82 -1.14 13.07
C ARG A 91 -0.20 -0.38 11.91
N ALA A 92 -0.85 0.68 11.46
CA ALA A 92 -0.44 1.34 10.23
C ALA A 92 -0.51 2.87 10.32
N TYR A 93 0.52 3.52 9.80
CA TYR A 93 0.46 4.91 9.42
C TYR A 93 0.24 5.00 7.91
N ILE A 94 -0.95 5.48 7.50
CA ILE A 94 -1.35 5.56 6.09
C ILE A 94 -1.69 7.00 5.78
N ASN A 95 -0.91 7.63 4.90
CA ASN A 95 -1.11 9.04 4.56
C ASN A 95 -0.44 9.41 3.22
N GLY A 96 -0.97 10.43 2.56
CA GLY A 96 -0.35 11.02 1.38
C GLY A 96 -0.37 10.14 0.12
N ASN A 97 -1.11 9.03 0.14
CA ASN A 97 -1.26 8.19 -1.06
C ASN A 97 -2.23 8.85 -2.04
N TYR A 98 -1.84 8.90 -3.29
CA TYR A 98 -2.64 9.45 -4.38
C TYR A 98 -3.28 8.32 -5.20
N VAL A 99 -4.57 8.42 -5.44
CA VAL A 99 -5.32 7.47 -6.28
C VAL A 99 -5.87 8.20 -7.49
N LEU A 100 -5.32 7.93 -8.65
CA LEU A 100 -5.76 8.55 -9.89
C LEU A 100 -7.24 8.23 -10.16
N GLY A 101 -8.04 9.29 -10.32
CA GLY A 101 -9.48 9.17 -10.56
C GLY A 101 -10.34 9.04 -9.30
N ASN A 102 -9.75 9.05 -8.09
CA ASN A 102 -10.51 9.06 -6.84
C ASN A 102 -9.98 10.12 -5.87
N THR A 103 -10.59 11.30 -5.90
CA THR A 103 -10.21 12.43 -5.03
C THR A 103 -10.57 12.20 -3.56
N GLY A 104 -11.61 11.43 -3.28
CA GLY A 104 -12.02 11.09 -1.91
C GLY A 104 -10.96 10.28 -1.19
N VAL A 105 -10.51 9.18 -1.78
CA VAL A 105 -9.42 8.35 -1.21
C VAL A 105 -8.09 9.10 -1.18
N THR A 106 -7.84 9.97 -2.15
CA THR A 106 -6.63 10.81 -2.14
C THR A 106 -6.65 11.80 -0.96
N ALA A 107 -7.79 12.40 -0.66
CA ALA A 107 -7.94 13.34 0.47
C ALA A 107 -7.89 12.64 1.83
N ASP A 108 -8.49 11.46 1.95
CA ASP A 108 -8.46 10.62 3.15
C ASP A 108 -8.32 9.15 2.77
N ASN A 109 -7.11 8.65 2.86
CA ASN A 109 -6.77 7.27 2.49
C ASN A 109 -7.54 6.22 3.30
N TRP A 110 -8.00 6.56 4.52
CA TRP A 110 -8.68 5.61 5.40
C TRP A 110 -10.16 5.42 5.07
N THR A 111 -10.82 6.42 4.52
CA THR A 111 -12.27 6.39 4.34
C THR A 111 -12.73 5.25 3.43
N GLU A 112 -12.17 5.16 2.23
CA GLU A 112 -12.54 4.11 1.27
C GLU A 112 -11.34 3.32 0.73
N GLY A 113 -10.11 3.74 1.06
CA GLY A 113 -8.89 3.11 0.58
C GLY A 113 -8.49 1.86 1.36
N VAL A 114 -8.89 1.75 2.64
CA VAL A 114 -8.56 0.62 3.51
C VAL A 114 -9.77 -0.30 3.69
N TRP A 115 -9.59 -1.57 3.37
CA TRP A 115 -10.62 -2.61 3.39
C TRP A 115 -10.21 -3.80 4.25
N GLY A 116 -11.19 -4.55 4.74
CA GLY A 116 -10.95 -5.79 5.47
C GLY A 116 -10.39 -6.89 4.57
N GLN A 117 -9.41 -7.62 5.06
CA GLN A 117 -8.73 -8.68 4.32
C GLN A 117 -9.65 -9.85 3.98
N PHE A 118 -10.47 -10.26 4.93
CA PHE A 118 -11.31 -11.45 4.83
C PHE A 118 -12.75 -11.16 4.45
N ASP A 119 -13.12 -9.90 4.43
CA ASP A 119 -14.50 -9.52 4.19
C ASP A 119 -14.64 -8.53 3.03
N SER A 120 -14.32 -9.04 1.85
CA SER A 120 -14.52 -8.27 0.62
C SER A 120 -15.99 -8.01 0.31
N SER A 121 -16.91 -8.74 0.94
CA SER A 121 -18.36 -8.59 0.77
C SER A 121 -18.95 -7.47 1.63
N LEU A 122 -18.35 -7.17 2.79
CA LEU A 122 -18.82 -6.16 3.73
C LEU A 122 -18.31 -4.74 3.45
N GLY A 123 -17.39 -4.59 2.51
CA GLY A 123 -16.88 -3.27 2.16
C GLY A 123 -15.67 -2.83 3.00
N THR A 124 -15.70 -1.61 3.50
CA THR A 124 -14.60 -1.03 4.28
C THR A 124 -14.52 -1.64 5.68
N VAL A 125 -13.33 -1.60 6.27
CA VAL A 125 -13.11 -1.98 7.68
C VAL A 125 -14.04 -1.15 8.57
N PRO A 126 -14.72 -1.74 9.57
CA PRO A 126 -15.51 -1.00 10.54
C PRO A 126 -14.69 0.12 11.20
N GLU A 127 -15.32 1.24 11.48
CA GLU A 127 -14.60 2.43 11.97
C GLU A 127 -13.84 2.18 13.28
N ALA A 128 -14.40 1.40 14.19
CA ALA A 128 -13.73 1.04 15.45
C ALA A 128 -12.42 0.26 15.20
N GLU A 129 -12.41 -0.66 14.22
CA GLU A 129 -11.22 -1.40 13.83
C GLU A 129 -10.19 -0.48 13.14
N LYS A 130 -10.65 0.42 12.27
CA LYS A 130 -9.76 1.43 11.67
C LYS A 130 -9.06 2.27 12.73
N GLN A 131 -9.79 2.74 13.73
CA GLN A 131 -9.19 3.52 14.80
C GLN A 131 -8.15 2.72 15.61
N ALA A 132 -8.42 1.44 15.87
CA ALA A 132 -7.47 0.57 16.53
C ALA A 132 -6.20 0.30 15.68
N MET A 133 -6.32 0.32 14.37
CA MET A 133 -5.20 0.11 13.45
C MET A 133 -4.34 1.37 13.27
N LYS A 134 -4.91 2.57 13.41
CA LYS A 134 -4.21 3.82 13.12
C LYS A 134 -3.04 4.05 14.07
N MET A 135 -1.88 4.30 13.49
CA MET A 135 -0.74 4.89 14.21
C MET A 135 -0.78 6.41 14.04
N ALA A 136 -0.55 7.13 15.14
CA ALA A 136 -0.55 8.60 15.14
C ALA A 136 0.62 9.17 14.34
N ASP A 137 1.77 8.51 14.40
CA ASP A 137 3.00 9.03 13.85
C ASP A 137 3.63 8.09 12.82
N TYR A 138 4.22 8.72 11.80
CA TYR A 138 5.10 8.06 10.86
C TYR A 138 6.33 7.50 11.59
N GLN A 139 6.67 6.25 11.29
CA GLN A 139 7.85 5.59 11.86
C GLN A 139 9.00 5.63 10.85
N PRO A 140 10.05 6.44 11.09
CA PRO A 140 11.16 6.62 10.15
C PRO A 140 12.14 5.45 10.23
N TYR A 141 11.90 4.38 9.46
CA TYR A 141 12.78 3.19 9.45
C TYR A 141 14.01 3.35 8.54
N SER A 142 14.01 4.34 7.67
CA SER A 142 15.15 4.57 6.76
C SER A 142 15.35 6.06 6.49
N LYS A 143 16.60 6.44 6.30
CA LYS A 143 17.01 7.81 5.94
C LYS A 143 16.89 8.01 4.42
N LEU A 144 15.69 7.92 3.89
CA LEU A 144 15.44 8.12 2.46
C LEU A 144 14.71 9.45 2.24
N THR A 145 14.99 10.08 1.13
CA THR A 145 14.22 11.25 0.70
C THR A 145 12.76 10.84 0.51
N ASN A 146 11.87 11.55 1.18
CA ASN A 146 10.44 11.35 1.05
C ASN A 146 9.91 12.32 0.00
N HIS A 147 9.24 11.79 -1.01
CA HIS A 147 8.59 12.56 -2.07
C HIS A 147 7.07 12.59 -1.86
N THR A 148 6.37 13.53 -2.46
CA THR A 148 4.91 13.37 -2.63
C THR A 148 4.63 12.20 -3.56
N ALA A 149 3.38 11.72 -3.58
CA ALA A 149 3.02 10.61 -4.46
C ALA A 149 3.26 10.95 -5.95
N GLU A 150 2.97 12.19 -6.36
CA GLU A 150 3.18 12.65 -7.73
C GLU A 150 4.67 12.75 -8.07
N GLN A 151 5.48 13.29 -7.16
CA GLN A 151 6.94 13.31 -7.33
C GLN A 151 7.51 11.89 -7.41
N ALA A 152 7.00 10.98 -6.59
CA ALA A 152 7.38 9.57 -6.63
C ALA A 152 7.02 8.92 -7.97
N TYR A 153 5.84 9.24 -8.52
CA TYR A 153 5.43 8.77 -9.84
C TYR A 153 6.44 9.18 -10.92
N ASP A 154 6.79 10.45 -10.99
CA ASP A 154 7.76 10.94 -11.96
C ASP A 154 9.13 10.28 -11.81
N ARG A 155 9.63 10.19 -10.56
CA ARG A 155 10.92 9.59 -10.26
C ARG A 155 10.97 8.09 -10.57
N VAL A 156 9.91 7.36 -10.24
CA VAL A 156 9.83 5.93 -10.54
C VAL A 156 9.81 5.69 -12.03
N LEU A 157 9.05 6.46 -12.82
CA LEU A 157 9.04 6.30 -14.28
C LEU A 157 10.39 6.65 -14.92
N GLU A 158 11.11 7.62 -14.35
CA GLU A 158 12.43 8.03 -14.86
C GLU A 158 13.52 7.00 -14.57
N TYR A 159 13.51 6.39 -13.36
CA TYR A 159 14.65 5.63 -12.85
C TYR A 159 14.38 4.15 -12.54
N ALA A 160 13.14 3.68 -12.56
CA ALA A 160 12.85 2.28 -12.26
C ALA A 160 13.37 1.33 -13.35
N GLY A 161 13.71 0.12 -12.93
CA GLY A 161 14.20 -0.93 -13.82
C GLY A 161 15.68 -0.77 -14.19
N ALA A 162 16.06 -1.34 -15.32
CA ALA A 162 17.43 -1.33 -15.83
C ALA A 162 17.78 -0.01 -16.56
N SER A 163 17.59 1.12 -15.88
CA SER A 163 17.65 2.46 -16.47
C SER A 163 19.01 2.85 -17.07
N LEU A 164 20.09 2.18 -16.68
CA LEU A 164 21.44 2.45 -17.22
C LEU A 164 21.68 1.90 -18.62
N ARG A 165 20.91 0.87 -19.03
CA ARG A 165 20.98 0.27 -20.36
C ARG A 165 19.57 -0.12 -20.79
N ARG A 166 18.81 0.87 -21.24
CA ARG A 166 17.51 0.62 -21.86
C ARG A 166 17.70 0.16 -23.29
N ASP A 167 17.09 -0.95 -23.64
CA ASP A 167 16.99 -1.39 -25.02
C ASP A 167 15.72 -0.83 -25.70
N VAL A 168 15.44 -1.28 -26.93
CA VAL A 168 14.28 -0.81 -27.69
C VAL A 168 12.93 -1.23 -27.10
N ILE A 169 12.93 -2.15 -26.14
CA ILE A 169 11.72 -2.62 -25.44
C ILE A 169 11.46 -1.75 -24.22
N ASP A 170 12.51 -1.19 -23.62
CA ASP A 170 12.44 -0.36 -22.41
C ASP A 170 12.13 1.12 -22.73
N GLN A 171 12.14 1.52 -23.98
CA GLN A 171 11.83 2.86 -24.48
C GLN A 171 10.34 2.99 -24.85
#